data_ad63e218a34320ccbbc5ef6d7e64d529
#
_entry.id   ad63e218a34320ccbbc5ef6d7e64d529
#
_cell.length_a   1.000
_cell.length_b   1.000
_cell.length_c   1.000
_cell.angle_alpha   90.00
_cell.angle_beta   90.00
_cell.angle_gamma   90.00
#
_symmetry.space_group_name_H-M   'P 1'
#
loop_
_entity.id
_entity.type
_entity.pdbx_description
1 polymer ?
#
loop_
_entity_poly.entity_id
_entity_poly.type
_entity_poly.pdbx_seq_one_letter_code
_entity_poly.pdbx_strand_id
1 'polypeptide(L)'
;MANELDKPQPPALPLAANEYSVRYFDSFNSVLRFFLGRVSATFDAVLSSDSGGRFLHFPYAALYNDADYGPVGVATAISVPDTRHITDGISRDGLGIEVEYAGAYRIDVKCLANSVSAVYVFLSKNGTASSNYIADTTGYFQPINNFVQIVSTYTIELAAGDTVYAMIQPASGSVTLRAYSSFGSGMPSAEINVTFVGNA
;
A
#
# COMPACT_ATOMS: atom_id res chain seq x y z
N MET A 1 -12.36 15.19 3.19
CA MET A 1 -13.70 14.96 3.82
C MET A 1 -13.90 13.45 3.85
N ALA A 2 -13.99 12.86 5.04
CA ALA A 2 -14.29 11.43 5.17
C ALA A 2 -15.69 11.20 4.59
N ASN A 3 -15.78 10.39 3.54
CA ASN A 3 -17.07 9.90 3.05
C ASN A 3 -17.56 8.85 4.06
N GLU A 4 -18.20 9.31 5.13
CA GLU A 4 -18.99 8.40 5.97
C GLU A 4 -20.14 7.86 5.10
N LEU A 5 -20.15 6.55 4.93
CA LEU A 5 -21.28 5.88 4.29
C LEU A 5 -22.49 6.03 5.19
N ASP A 6 -23.47 6.81 4.76
CA ASP A 6 -24.75 6.93 5.45
C ASP A 6 -25.41 5.55 5.57
N LYS A 7 -25.58 5.09 6.80
CA LYS A 7 -26.29 3.84 7.05
C LYS A 7 -27.71 3.98 6.51
N PRO A 8 -28.16 3.11 5.58
CA PRO A 8 -29.54 3.14 5.12
C PRO A 8 -30.44 2.83 6.32
N GLN A 9 -31.28 3.79 6.68
CA GLN A 9 -32.28 3.59 7.73
C GLN A 9 -33.44 2.77 7.19
N PRO A 10 -34.00 1.83 8.00
CA PRO A 10 -35.16 1.07 7.57
C PRO A 10 -36.33 2.02 7.25
N PRO A 11 -37.08 1.76 6.17
CA PRO A 11 -38.16 2.62 5.76
C PRO A 11 -39.32 2.55 6.74
N ALA A 12 -39.95 3.68 7.04
CA ALA A 12 -41.25 3.72 7.69
C ALA A 12 -42.30 3.23 6.70
N LEU A 13 -42.69 1.97 6.80
CA LEU A 13 -43.72 1.42 5.94
C LEU A 13 -45.12 1.88 6.37
N PRO A 14 -46.03 2.18 5.41
CA PRO A 14 -47.40 2.53 5.74
C PRO A 14 -48.10 1.40 6.50
N LEU A 15 -48.94 1.74 7.46
CA LEU A 15 -49.75 0.75 8.18
C LEU A 15 -50.70 0.04 7.22
N ALA A 16 -50.85 -1.26 7.40
CA ALA A 16 -51.77 -2.06 6.58
C ALA A 16 -53.20 -1.52 6.68
N ALA A 17 -53.85 -1.34 5.53
CA ALA A 17 -55.27 -1.01 5.47
C ALA A 17 -56.13 -2.23 5.78
N ASN A 18 -57.29 -2.02 6.42
CA ASN A 18 -58.23 -3.08 6.71
C ASN A 18 -58.86 -3.67 5.44
N GLU A 19 -58.82 -2.94 4.35
CA GLU A 19 -59.34 -3.37 3.05
C GLU A 19 -58.28 -3.11 1.96
N TYR A 20 -58.38 -3.87 0.85
CA TYR A 20 -57.52 -3.69 -0.31
C TYR A 20 -57.64 -2.26 -0.85
N SER A 21 -56.51 -1.52 -0.86
CA SER A 21 -56.42 -0.17 -1.38
C SER A 21 -55.29 -0.07 -2.36
N VAL A 22 -55.57 0.32 -3.60
CA VAL A 22 -54.55 0.57 -4.64
C VAL A 22 -53.59 1.62 -4.16
N ARG A 23 -54.06 2.70 -3.54
CA ARG A 23 -53.22 3.77 -3.01
C ARG A 23 -52.24 3.29 -1.94
N TYR A 24 -52.65 2.35 -1.09
CA TYR A 24 -51.75 1.76 -0.11
C TYR A 24 -50.62 1.01 -0.77
N PHE A 25 -50.96 0.15 -1.75
CA PHE A 25 -49.95 -0.66 -2.45
C PHE A 25 -48.99 0.23 -3.28
N ASP A 26 -49.47 1.30 -3.92
CA ASP A 26 -48.64 2.26 -4.64
C ASP A 26 -47.71 2.98 -3.71
N SER A 27 -48.18 3.43 -2.54
CA SER A 27 -47.36 4.06 -1.51
C SER A 27 -46.33 3.07 -0.95
N PHE A 28 -46.73 1.84 -0.63
CA PHE A 28 -45.81 0.79 -0.16
C PHE A 28 -44.71 0.48 -1.18
N ASN A 29 -45.11 0.26 -2.43
CA ASN A 29 -44.16 -0.01 -3.51
C ASN A 29 -43.18 1.17 -3.73
N SER A 30 -43.68 2.39 -3.64
CA SER A 30 -42.84 3.61 -3.82
C SER A 30 -41.81 3.70 -2.69
N VAL A 31 -42.21 3.51 -1.44
CA VAL A 31 -41.30 3.51 -0.29
C VAL A 31 -40.27 2.39 -0.38
N LEU A 32 -40.70 1.20 -0.77
CA LEU A 32 -39.82 0.04 -0.92
C LEU A 32 -38.81 0.24 -2.05
N ARG A 33 -39.24 0.75 -3.20
CA ARG A 33 -38.33 1.07 -4.34
C ARG A 33 -37.31 2.11 -3.95
N PHE A 34 -37.73 3.16 -3.24
CA PHE A 34 -36.81 4.20 -2.77
C PHE A 34 -35.78 3.62 -1.81
N PHE A 35 -36.19 2.78 -0.84
CA PHE A 35 -35.28 2.13 0.08
C PHE A 35 -34.30 1.20 -0.65
N LEU A 36 -34.78 0.32 -1.53
CA LEU A 36 -33.94 -0.58 -2.31
C LEU A 36 -32.96 0.20 -3.23
N GLY A 37 -33.40 1.31 -3.80
CA GLY A 37 -32.53 2.20 -4.58
C GLY A 37 -31.38 2.77 -3.73
N ARG A 38 -31.68 3.19 -2.49
CA ARG A 38 -30.62 3.68 -1.57
C ARG A 38 -29.67 2.56 -1.14
N VAL A 39 -30.20 1.38 -0.87
CA VAL A 39 -29.39 0.19 -0.53
C VAL A 39 -28.47 -0.16 -1.70
N SER A 40 -29.02 -0.22 -2.93
CA SER A 40 -28.22 -0.48 -4.14
C SER A 40 -27.12 0.57 -4.31
N ALA A 41 -27.47 1.86 -4.21
CA ALA A 41 -26.48 2.94 -4.33
C ALA A 41 -25.37 2.86 -3.25
N THR A 42 -25.73 2.44 -2.04
CA THR A 42 -24.74 2.22 -0.96
C THR A 42 -23.84 1.02 -1.30
N PHE A 43 -24.41 -0.09 -1.78
CA PHE A 43 -23.61 -1.23 -2.22
C PHE A 43 -22.71 -0.89 -3.42
N ASP A 44 -23.23 -0.15 -4.39
CA ASP A 44 -22.45 0.30 -5.54
C ASP A 44 -21.29 1.19 -5.09
N ALA A 45 -21.49 2.09 -4.13
CA ALA A 45 -20.43 2.90 -3.54
C ALA A 45 -19.39 2.07 -2.77
N VAL A 46 -19.82 1.02 -2.06
CA VAL A 46 -18.91 0.11 -1.32
C VAL A 46 -18.15 -0.81 -2.25
N LEU A 47 -18.76 -1.23 -3.35
CA LEU A 47 -18.19 -2.21 -4.30
C LEU A 47 -17.47 -1.53 -5.48
N SER A 48 -17.67 -0.22 -5.69
CA SER A 48 -17.00 0.49 -6.79
C SER A 48 -15.49 0.56 -6.57
N SER A 49 -14.73 0.40 -7.66
CA SER A 49 -13.27 0.54 -7.66
C SER A 49 -12.81 1.92 -7.16
N ASP A 50 -13.60 2.97 -7.42
CA ASP A 50 -13.19 4.35 -7.15
C ASP A 50 -13.35 4.78 -5.69
N SER A 51 -14.25 4.17 -4.94
CA SER A 51 -14.56 4.64 -3.57
C SER A 51 -14.58 3.54 -2.50
N GLY A 52 -14.91 2.32 -2.84
CA GLY A 52 -15.20 1.26 -1.88
C GLY A 52 -14.45 -0.04 -2.09
N GLY A 53 -14.17 -0.41 -3.34
CA GLY A 53 -13.50 -1.67 -3.66
C GLY A 53 -12.16 -1.84 -2.96
N ARG A 54 -11.44 -0.74 -2.72
CA ARG A 54 -10.18 -0.73 -1.96
C ARG A 54 -10.32 -1.13 -0.49
N PHE A 55 -11.50 -1.01 0.12
CA PHE A 55 -11.76 -1.49 1.49
C PHE A 55 -12.07 -2.99 1.55
N LEU A 56 -12.44 -3.59 0.42
CA LEU A 56 -12.64 -5.03 0.28
C LEU A 56 -11.41 -5.74 -0.28
N HIS A 57 -10.63 -5.05 -1.09
CA HIS A 57 -9.37 -5.50 -1.66
C HIS A 57 -8.28 -4.49 -1.31
N PHE A 58 -7.71 -4.60 -0.11
CA PHE A 58 -6.64 -3.72 0.34
C PHE A 58 -5.48 -3.77 -0.66
N PRO A 59 -5.08 -2.62 -1.26
CA PRO A 59 -3.87 -2.55 -2.06
C PRO A 59 -2.68 -3.08 -1.26
N TYR A 60 -2.05 -4.12 -1.80
CA TYR A 60 -0.92 -4.79 -1.17
C TYR A 60 0.06 -5.25 -2.24
N ALA A 61 1.35 -5.04 -1.99
CA ALA A 61 2.42 -5.60 -2.78
C ALA A 61 3.48 -6.24 -1.89
N ALA A 62 3.99 -7.39 -2.30
CA ALA A 62 5.15 -8.05 -1.74
C ALA A 62 6.16 -8.30 -2.86
N LEU A 63 7.25 -7.55 -2.83
CA LEU A 63 8.32 -7.58 -3.81
C LEU A 63 9.61 -8.06 -3.17
N TYR A 64 10.47 -8.72 -3.93
CA TYR A 64 11.74 -9.23 -3.42
C TYR A 64 12.82 -9.28 -4.49
N ASN A 65 14.06 -9.51 -4.06
CA ASN A 65 15.19 -9.80 -4.91
C ASN A 65 15.94 -11.01 -4.32
N ASP A 66 16.01 -12.09 -5.04
CA ASP A 66 16.68 -13.33 -4.64
C ASP A 66 18.16 -13.40 -5.08
N ALA A 67 18.65 -12.37 -5.75
CA ALA A 67 20.03 -12.20 -6.17
C ALA A 67 20.76 -11.14 -5.34
N ASP A 68 22.08 -11.20 -5.29
CA ASP A 68 22.90 -10.12 -4.75
C ASP A 68 22.69 -8.84 -5.54
N TYR A 69 22.64 -7.69 -4.86
CA TYR A 69 22.47 -6.38 -5.46
C TYR A 69 23.57 -5.39 -5.02
N GLY A 70 24.21 -4.76 -5.95
CA GLY A 70 25.33 -3.82 -5.71
C GLY A 70 26.64 -4.35 -6.29
N PRO A 71 27.80 -3.77 -5.88
CA PRO A 71 27.96 -2.75 -4.83
C PRO A 71 27.45 -1.36 -5.25
N VAL A 72 26.83 -0.64 -4.30
CA VAL A 72 26.40 0.75 -4.50
C VAL A 72 27.18 1.68 -3.56
N GLY A 73 27.65 2.81 -4.06
CA GLY A 73 28.47 3.78 -3.31
C GLY A 73 27.76 5.11 -3.05
N VAL A 74 26.58 5.30 -3.62
CA VAL A 74 25.75 6.50 -3.49
C VAL A 74 24.31 6.11 -3.18
N ALA A 75 23.47 7.10 -2.86
CA ALA A 75 22.04 6.85 -2.68
C ALA A 75 21.43 6.21 -3.94
N THR A 76 20.92 5.00 -3.81
CA THR A 76 20.44 4.18 -4.92
C THR A 76 19.13 3.50 -4.52
N ALA A 77 18.18 3.42 -5.45
CA ALA A 77 16.94 2.66 -5.22
C ALA A 77 17.24 1.17 -5.10
N ILE A 78 16.66 0.53 -4.10
CA ILE A 78 16.77 -0.92 -3.87
C ILE A 78 16.00 -1.63 -5.00
N SER A 79 16.68 -2.50 -5.73
CA SER A 79 16.05 -3.30 -6.78
C SER A 79 15.34 -4.50 -6.18
N VAL A 80 14.05 -4.63 -6.48
CA VAL A 80 13.21 -5.81 -6.13
C VAL A 80 12.50 -6.30 -7.39
N PRO A 81 13.21 -7.00 -8.29
CA PRO A 81 12.69 -7.36 -9.60
C PRO A 81 11.56 -8.38 -9.55
N ASP A 82 11.49 -9.16 -8.48
CA ASP A 82 10.58 -10.27 -8.37
C ASP A 82 9.34 -9.91 -7.55
N THR A 83 8.23 -10.54 -7.90
CA THR A 83 6.93 -10.27 -7.27
C THR A 83 6.38 -11.54 -6.66
N ARG A 84 6.13 -11.55 -5.34
CA ARG A 84 5.35 -12.62 -4.70
C ARG A 84 3.87 -12.37 -4.85
N HIS A 85 3.45 -11.14 -4.68
CA HIS A 85 2.05 -10.74 -4.77
C HIS A 85 1.93 -9.25 -5.09
N ILE A 86 1.01 -8.91 -5.97
CA ILE A 86 0.54 -7.54 -6.21
C ILE A 86 -0.98 -7.62 -6.37
N THR A 87 -1.70 -6.75 -5.66
CA THR A 87 -3.15 -6.57 -5.82
C THR A 87 -3.46 -5.33 -6.64
N ASP A 88 -4.70 -5.18 -7.07
CA ASP A 88 -5.19 -3.96 -7.72
C ASP A 88 -4.91 -2.72 -6.86
N GLY A 89 -4.59 -1.62 -7.51
CA GLY A 89 -4.25 -0.35 -6.86
C GLY A 89 -2.78 -0.15 -6.51
N ILE A 90 -1.91 -1.13 -6.83
CA ILE A 90 -0.45 -0.99 -6.76
C ILE A 90 0.15 -1.56 -8.03
N SER A 91 1.09 -0.83 -8.62
CA SER A 91 1.86 -1.28 -9.78
C SER A 91 3.36 -1.05 -9.58
N ARG A 92 4.17 -1.66 -10.45
CA ARG A 92 5.61 -1.39 -10.48
C ARG A 92 5.92 -0.38 -11.57
N ASP A 93 6.70 0.63 -11.22
CA ASP A 93 7.33 1.57 -12.16
C ASP A 93 8.86 1.48 -12.06
N GLY A 94 9.45 0.61 -12.88
CA GLY A 94 10.89 0.34 -12.84
C GLY A 94 11.36 -0.21 -11.49
N LEU A 95 12.11 0.61 -10.73
CA LEU A 95 12.55 0.31 -9.36
C LEU A 95 11.59 0.86 -8.30
N GLY A 96 10.56 1.60 -8.71
CA GLY A 96 9.55 2.20 -7.83
C GLY A 96 8.29 1.36 -7.73
N ILE A 97 7.46 1.74 -6.80
CA ILE A 97 6.14 1.18 -6.55
C ILE A 97 5.15 2.33 -6.68
N GLU A 98 4.30 2.28 -7.69
CA GLU A 98 3.25 3.28 -7.93
C GLU A 98 1.97 2.87 -7.22
N VAL A 99 1.29 3.84 -6.60
CA VAL A 99 0.00 3.64 -5.94
C VAL A 99 -1.10 4.33 -6.75
N GLU A 100 -2.18 3.61 -7.00
CA GLU A 100 -3.32 4.11 -7.78
C GLU A 100 -4.29 4.94 -6.93
N TYR A 101 -4.34 4.70 -5.62
CA TYR A 101 -5.27 5.37 -4.71
C TYR A 101 -4.54 6.26 -3.71
N ALA A 102 -5.08 7.44 -3.44
CA ALA A 102 -4.59 8.30 -2.38
C ALA A 102 -4.91 7.71 -1.00
N GLY A 103 -3.98 7.86 -0.05
CA GLY A 103 -4.17 7.42 1.33
C GLY A 103 -2.87 7.15 2.07
N ALA A 104 -2.99 6.61 3.29
CA ALA A 104 -1.87 6.20 4.10
C ALA A 104 -1.41 4.78 3.70
N TYR A 105 -0.11 4.64 3.49
CA TYR A 105 0.52 3.37 3.13
C TYR A 105 1.60 3.01 4.14
N ARG A 106 1.60 1.78 4.56
CA ARG A 106 2.70 1.17 5.32
C ARG A 106 3.66 0.51 4.36
N ILE A 107 4.95 0.85 4.49
CA ILE A 107 6.04 0.31 3.67
C ILE A 107 7.04 -0.35 4.60
N ASP A 108 7.18 -1.66 4.47
CA ASP A 108 8.17 -2.44 5.20
C ASP A 108 9.33 -2.76 4.26
N VAL A 109 10.53 -2.35 4.64
CA VAL A 109 11.78 -2.63 3.89
C VAL A 109 12.64 -3.56 4.72
N LYS A 110 12.99 -4.71 4.15
CA LYS A 110 13.89 -5.68 4.77
C LYS A 110 15.02 -5.98 3.80
N CYS A 111 16.26 -5.92 4.28
CA CYS A 111 17.40 -6.37 3.49
C CYS A 111 18.56 -6.81 4.38
N LEU A 112 19.46 -7.59 3.81
CA LEU A 112 20.72 -7.99 4.42
C LEU A 112 21.85 -7.25 3.70
N ALA A 113 22.45 -6.27 4.38
CA ALA A 113 23.52 -5.45 3.83
C ALA A 113 24.89 -5.95 4.29
N ASN A 114 25.81 -6.03 3.33
CA ASN A 114 27.24 -6.18 3.57
C ASN A 114 27.91 -4.83 3.30
N SER A 115 28.47 -4.21 4.34
CA SER A 115 29.14 -2.91 4.28
C SER A 115 30.16 -2.79 5.39
N VAL A 116 31.25 -2.07 5.17
CA VAL A 116 32.25 -1.71 6.18
C VAL A 116 31.87 -0.47 6.98
N SER A 117 30.90 0.30 6.51
CA SER A 117 30.42 1.52 7.13
C SER A 117 28.93 1.43 7.45
N ALA A 118 28.43 2.37 8.23
CA ALA A 118 27.00 2.52 8.46
C ALA A 118 26.21 2.64 7.15
N VAL A 119 24.99 2.18 7.19
CA VAL A 119 24.06 2.17 6.04
C VAL A 119 22.81 2.96 6.41
N TYR A 120 22.40 3.84 5.54
CA TYR A 120 21.13 4.56 5.62
C TYR A 120 20.12 3.89 4.71
N VAL A 121 18.90 3.73 5.20
CA VAL A 121 17.73 3.32 4.41
C VAL A 121 16.64 4.35 4.62
N PHE A 122 16.02 4.80 3.54
CA PHE A 122 15.01 5.85 3.54
C PHE A 122 14.09 5.70 2.33
N LEU A 123 13.01 6.49 2.30
CA LEU A 123 12.09 6.52 1.18
C LEU A 123 12.30 7.77 0.33
N SER A 124 12.02 7.63 -0.96
CA SER A 124 11.97 8.73 -1.92
C SER A 124 10.66 8.67 -2.70
N LYS A 125 10.09 9.82 -3.08
CA LYS A 125 8.81 9.94 -3.75
C LYS A 125 8.96 10.63 -5.11
N ASN A 126 8.37 10.02 -6.15
CA ASN A 126 8.36 10.57 -7.51
C ASN A 126 9.76 10.84 -8.11
N GLY A 127 10.72 9.99 -7.74
CA GLY A 127 12.08 10.02 -8.25
C GLY A 127 13.13 9.68 -7.19
N THR A 128 14.38 9.52 -7.64
CA THR A 128 15.52 9.11 -6.79
C THR A 128 16.48 10.24 -6.46
N ALA A 129 16.20 11.46 -6.91
CA ALA A 129 17.02 12.63 -6.59
C ALA A 129 16.86 13.04 -5.11
N SER A 130 17.86 13.68 -4.52
CA SER A 130 17.83 14.09 -3.12
C SER A 130 16.69 15.05 -2.76
N SER A 131 16.19 15.81 -3.73
CA SER A 131 15.00 16.66 -3.57
C SER A 131 13.71 15.89 -3.33
N ASN A 132 13.71 14.60 -3.63
CA ASN A 132 12.54 13.70 -3.56
C ASN A 132 12.54 12.84 -2.29
N TYR A 133 13.58 12.95 -1.44
CA TYR A 133 13.66 12.18 -0.21
C TYR A 133 12.57 12.61 0.76
N ILE A 134 11.89 11.61 1.34
CA ILE A 134 10.83 11.86 2.31
C ILE A 134 11.48 12.11 3.67
N ALA A 135 11.23 13.29 4.23
CA ALA A 135 11.70 13.63 5.57
C ALA A 135 11.22 12.59 6.59
N ASP A 136 12.00 12.37 7.64
CA ASP A 136 11.69 11.48 8.78
C ASP A 136 11.56 9.98 8.43
N THR A 137 11.99 9.57 7.21
CA THR A 137 12.02 8.15 6.83
C THR A 137 13.44 7.55 6.87
N THR A 138 14.45 8.26 7.39
CA THR A 138 15.83 7.79 7.39
C THR A 138 16.11 6.88 8.58
N GLY A 139 16.39 5.61 8.32
CA GLY A 139 16.97 4.65 9.26
C GLY A 139 18.49 4.61 9.15
N TYR A 140 19.17 4.53 10.31
CA TYR A 140 20.63 4.39 10.40
C TYR A 140 20.98 3.03 10.98
N PHE A 141 21.80 2.26 10.28
CA PHE A 141 22.12 0.88 10.63
C PHE A 141 23.66 0.70 10.65
N GLN A 142 24.16 0.25 11.80
CA GLN A 142 25.60 0.00 12.00
C GLN A 142 25.91 -1.48 11.77
N PRO A 143 26.75 -1.86 10.80
CA PRO A 143 27.16 -3.25 10.58
C PRO A 143 27.97 -3.81 11.75
N ILE A 144 27.77 -5.10 12.04
CA ILE A 144 28.62 -5.89 12.91
C ILE A 144 29.29 -6.94 12.04
N ASN A 145 30.62 -7.01 12.07
CA ASN A 145 31.41 -7.89 11.19
C ASN A 145 31.04 -7.76 9.70
N ASN A 146 30.88 -6.51 9.24
CA ASN A 146 30.50 -6.13 7.88
C ASN A 146 29.07 -6.52 7.46
N PHE A 147 28.24 -7.05 8.32
CA PHE A 147 26.86 -7.41 8.02
C PHE A 147 25.88 -6.65 8.90
N VAL A 148 24.76 -6.28 8.34
CA VAL A 148 23.62 -5.73 9.07
C VAL A 148 22.31 -6.20 8.42
N GLN A 149 21.44 -6.75 9.26
CA GLN A 149 20.05 -6.97 8.89
C GLN A 149 19.27 -5.67 9.10
N ILE A 150 18.68 -5.17 8.04
CA ILE A 150 17.89 -3.96 8.04
C ILE A 150 16.42 -4.36 8.02
N VAL A 151 15.67 -3.83 8.97
CA VAL A 151 14.20 -3.92 9.01
C VAL A 151 13.70 -2.54 9.35
N SER A 152 13.01 -1.91 8.41
CA SER A 152 12.44 -0.57 8.58
C SER A 152 10.98 -0.59 8.17
N THR A 153 10.16 0.10 8.93
CA THR A 153 8.73 0.26 8.68
C THR A 153 8.41 1.74 8.65
N TYR A 154 7.75 2.17 7.61
CA TYR A 154 7.33 3.57 7.42
C TYR A 154 5.84 3.61 7.18
N THR A 155 5.18 4.64 7.70
CA THR A 155 3.80 4.97 7.32
C THR A 155 3.81 6.37 6.73
N ILE A 156 3.38 6.50 5.47
CA ILE A 156 3.42 7.75 4.72
C ILE A 156 2.11 7.97 3.97
N GLU A 157 1.78 9.23 3.74
CA GLU A 157 0.66 9.63 2.91
C GLU A 157 1.09 9.76 1.45
N LEU A 158 0.37 9.10 0.56
CA LEU A 158 0.59 9.13 -0.87
C LEU A 158 -0.66 9.62 -1.59
N ALA A 159 -0.44 10.43 -2.63
CA ALA A 159 -1.48 10.77 -3.59
C ALA A 159 -1.62 9.68 -4.66
N ALA A 160 -2.74 9.64 -5.35
CA ALA A 160 -2.91 8.76 -6.50
C ALA A 160 -1.88 9.09 -7.59
N GLY A 161 -1.20 8.07 -8.12
CA GLY A 161 -0.12 8.20 -9.09
C GLY A 161 1.26 8.51 -8.47
N ASP A 162 1.39 8.60 -7.14
CA ASP A 162 2.71 8.72 -6.53
C ASP A 162 3.49 7.41 -6.66
N THR A 163 4.78 7.52 -7.01
CA THR A 163 5.73 6.41 -7.05
C THR A 163 6.70 6.52 -5.87
N VAL A 164 6.85 5.45 -5.11
CA VAL A 164 7.75 5.37 -3.95
C VAL A 164 8.92 4.45 -4.26
N TYR A 165 10.11 4.88 -3.84
CA TYR A 165 11.36 4.14 -3.94
C TYR A 165 11.91 3.89 -2.53
N ALA A 166 12.27 2.66 -2.22
CA ALA A 166 13.11 2.36 -1.07
C ALA A 166 14.57 2.61 -1.46
N MET A 167 15.23 3.49 -0.75
CA MET A 167 16.60 3.94 -1.05
C MET A 167 17.59 3.35 -0.05
N ILE A 168 18.81 3.07 -0.52
CA ILE A 168 19.93 2.66 0.32
C ILE A 168 21.15 3.51 0.01
N GLN A 169 21.91 3.87 1.05
CA GLN A 169 23.14 4.64 0.93
C GLN A 169 24.15 4.22 2.00
N PRO A 170 25.41 3.88 1.67
CA PRO A 170 26.46 3.74 2.68
C PRO A 170 26.93 5.11 3.18
N ALA A 171 27.34 5.20 4.45
CA ALA A 171 27.95 6.43 4.99
C ALA A 171 29.31 6.71 4.35
N SER A 172 30.04 5.66 3.97
CA SER A 172 31.28 5.73 3.19
C SER A 172 31.51 4.37 2.49
N GLY A 173 32.32 4.38 1.43
CA GLY A 173 32.63 3.17 0.67
C GLY A 173 31.44 2.65 -0.12
N SER A 174 31.14 1.38 -0.02
CA SER A 174 30.04 0.73 -0.74
C SER A 174 29.25 -0.25 0.13
N VAL A 175 28.01 -0.53 -0.27
CA VAL A 175 27.14 -1.55 0.31
C VAL A 175 26.71 -2.53 -0.77
N THR A 176 26.66 -3.80 -0.43
CA THR A 176 26.08 -4.87 -1.26
C THR A 176 24.96 -5.54 -0.50
N LEU A 177 23.78 -5.67 -1.09
CA LEU A 177 22.71 -6.47 -0.54
C LEU A 177 22.95 -7.94 -0.91
N ARG A 178 22.86 -8.83 0.07
CA ARG A 178 23.22 -10.24 -0.06
C ARG A 178 22.02 -11.16 0.03
N ALA A 179 21.87 -12.01 -0.97
CA ALA A 179 20.95 -13.14 -0.92
C ALA A 179 21.66 -14.36 -0.33
N TYR A 180 20.95 -15.14 0.50
CA TYR A 180 21.49 -16.37 1.09
C TYR A 180 20.64 -17.56 0.69
N SER A 181 21.29 -18.56 0.07
CA SER A 181 20.62 -19.79 -0.37
C SER A 181 20.85 -21.00 0.56
N SER A 182 21.56 -20.81 1.68
CA SER A 182 22.10 -21.93 2.49
C SER A 182 21.07 -22.75 3.28
N PHE A 183 19.79 -22.39 3.28
CA PHE A 183 18.75 -23.05 4.10
C PHE A 183 17.60 -23.65 3.26
N GLY A 184 17.84 -24.01 2.01
CA GLY A 184 16.84 -24.69 1.17
C GLY A 184 15.73 -23.82 0.58
N SER A 185 15.35 -22.73 1.23
CA SER A 185 14.57 -21.61 0.67
C SER A 185 15.45 -20.36 0.77
N GLY A 186 15.81 -19.78 -0.37
CA GLY A 186 16.69 -18.61 -0.41
C GLY A 186 16.15 -17.48 0.45
N MET A 187 17.03 -16.85 1.24
CA MET A 187 16.71 -15.59 1.90
C MET A 187 16.96 -14.47 0.88
N PRO A 188 15.97 -13.66 0.51
CA PRO A 188 16.15 -12.60 -0.47
C PRO A 188 17.14 -11.54 0.05
N SER A 189 17.87 -10.91 -0.86
CA SER A 189 18.75 -9.80 -0.53
C SER A 189 17.98 -8.57 -0.08
N ALA A 190 16.79 -8.39 -0.63
CA ALA A 190 15.83 -7.34 -0.26
C ALA A 190 14.39 -7.82 -0.40
N GLU A 191 13.53 -7.30 0.47
CA GLU A 191 12.08 -7.48 0.42
C GLU A 191 11.41 -6.14 0.74
N ILE A 192 10.44 -5.76 -0.07
CA ILE A 192 9.63 -4.56 0.15
C ILE A 192 8.16 -4.96 0.14
N ASN A 193 7.47 -4.68 1.24
CA ASN A 193 6.04 -4.87 1.33
C ASN A 193 5.36 -3.50 1.41
N VAL A 194 4.33 -3.29 0.62
CA VAL A 194 3.51 -2.08 0.63
C VAL A 194 2.09 -2.49 0.94
N THR A 195 1.47 -1.84 1.91
CA THR A 195 0.11 -2.13 2.35
C THR A 195 -0.66 -0.83 2.53
N PHE A 196 -1.81 -0.71 1.92
CA PHE A 196 -2.74 0.38 2.19
C PHE A 196 -3.29 0.25 3.63
N VAL A 197 -3.21 1.33 4.40
CA VAL A 197 -3.65 1.34 5.80
C VAL A 197 -5.00 2.03 5.96
N GLY A 198 -5.26 3.05 5.15
CA GLY A 198 -6.51 3.80 5.23
C GLY A 198 -6.47 5.11 4.44
N ASN A 199 -7.59 5.82 4.48
CA ASN A 199 -7.64 7.18 3.96
C ASN A 199 -6.95 8.12 4.96
N ALA A 200 -6.19 9.07 4.43
CA ALA A 200 -5.62 10.17 5.19
C ALA A 200 -6.71 11.20 5.56
#